data_c64c1ddf1a1a98c87348583c128ca260
#
_entry.id   c64c1ddf1a1a98c87348583c128ca260
#
_cell.length_a   1.000
_cell.length_b   1.000
_cell.length_c   1.000
_cell.angle_alpha   90.00
_cell.angle_beta   90.00
_cell.angle_gamma   90.00
#
_symmetry.space_group_name_H-M   'P 1'
#
loop_
_entity.id
_entity.type
_entity.pdbx_description
1 polymer ?
#
loop_
_entity_poly.entity_id
_entity_poly.type
_entity_poly.pdbx_seq_one_letter_code
_entity_poly.pdbx_strand_id
1 'polypeptide(L)'
;MKKIILIICLGFIYSACEEVVQLDLPTETSRLAVEASLEMTPNESITQVIKLSLTGGFYQEENTIVSDATVQLLDLSNNQTFDFEYDAVLKNDFRLDFTPSFDTDYKLRIVYADETYESSIEQLMHAVPIDDLEQGNSTLFEGDEIEVLVSYSDSAERDDFYLLDFGLQRYLATKDEFYQGNLFTFSFFYEDLKAGDEAVIKIMGIDERHFNFMTILIEQTEDGGNPFSTTPSTVRGNLYNMTNPDHYPMGYFRLSETYNASLVLE
;
A
#
# COMPACT_ATOMS: atom_id res chain seq x y z
N MET A 1 9.90 -63.97 2.84
CA MET A 1 10.68 -63.15 3.78
C MET A 1 11.21 -61.86 3.18
N LYS A 2 11.91 -61.87 2.02
CA LYS A 2 12.43 -60.64 1.39
C LYS A 2 11.39 -59.58 1.05
N LYS A 3 10.17 -59.96 0.62
CA LYS A 3 9.08 -59.04 0.29
C LYS A 3 8.45 -58.37 1.54
N ILE A 4 8.44 -59.07 2.68
CA ILE A 4 7.93 -58.54 3.94
C ILE A 4 8.91 -57.51 4.51
N ILE A 5 10.20 -57.75 4.40
CA ILE A 5 11.25 -56.80 4.83
C ILE A 5 11.19 -55.53 4.01
N LEU A 6 10.95 -55.64 2.68
CA LEU A 6 10.78 -54.47 1.81
C LEU A 6 9.60 -53.59 2.17
N ILE A 7 8.47 -54.19 2.57
CA ILE A 7 7.26 -53.47 2.99
C ILE A 7 7.47 -52.77 4.35
N ILE A 8 8.19 -53.40 5.26
CA ILE A 8 8.56 -52.79 6.56
C ILE A 8 9.51 -51.61 6.36
N CYS A 9 10.52 -51.74 5.48
CA CYS A 9 11.41 -50.61 5.18
C CYS A 9 10.71 -49.45 4.48
N LEU A 10 9.71 -49.71 3.63
CA LEU A 10 8.92 -48.68 2.97
C LEU A 10 8.00 -47.92 3.95
N GLY A 11 7.51 -48.57 5.03
CA GLY A 11 6.71 -47.96 6.09
C GLY A 11 7.46 -46.97 6.97
N PHE A 12 8.79 -47.10 7.09
CA PHE A 12 9.62 -46.17 7.88
C PHE A 12 9.97 -44.87 7.16
N ILE A 13 9.73 -44.78 5.86
CA ILE A 13 10.03 -43.57 5.08
C ILE A 13 8.94 -42.49 5.21
N TYR A 14 7.75 -42.86 5.70
CA TYR A 14 6.61 -41.93 5.84
C TYR A 14 6.47 -41.28 7.23
N SER A 15 7.38 -41.51 8.16
CA SER A 15 7.37 -40.83 9.46
C SER A 15 8.41 -39.69 9.52
N ALA A 16 8.48 -38.85 8.48
CA ALA A 16 9.08 -37.53 8.60
C ALA A 16 8.06 -36.62 9.31
N CYS A 17 8.10 -36.57 10.63
CA CYS A 17 7.49 -35.48 11.37
C CYS A 17 8.27 -34.22 11.02
N GLU A 18 7.69 -33.28 10.29
CA GLU A 18 8.15 -31.92 10.28
C GLU A 18 7.84 -31.32 11.66
N GLU A 19 8.86 -31.20 12.47
CA GLU A 19 8.78 -30.47 13.73
C GLU A 19 8.89 -28.99 13.37
N VAL A 20 7.78 -28.26 13.47
CA VAL A 20 7.79 -26.80 13.29
C VAL A 20 8.58 -26.22 14.45
N VAL A 21 9.82 -25.86 14.18
CA VAL A 21 10.68 -25.17 15.15
C VAL A 21 10.16 -23.74 15.28
N GLN A 22 9.42 -23.45 16.35
CA GLN A 22 9.10 -22.07 16.73
C GLN A 22 10.40 -21.43 17.26
N LEU A 23 10.96 -20.53 16.45
CA LEU A 23 12.08 -19.71 16.89
C LEU A 23 11.55 -18.63 17.85
N ASP A 24 12.14 -18.54 19.04
CA ASP A 24 11.95 -17.40 19.93
C ASP A 24 12.60 -16.17 19.28
N LEU A 25 11.81 -15.40 18.52
CA LEU A 25 12.25 -14.15 17.96
C LEU A 25 12.04 -13.03 19.00
N PRO A 26 13.04 -12.15 19.19
CA PRO A 26 12.87 -11.02 20.07
C PRO A 26 11.70 -10.16 19.58
N THR A 27 10.68 -10.02 20.41
CA THR A 27 9.52 -9.16 20.16
C THR A 27 9.88 -7.73 20.54
N GLU A 28 9.86 -6.82 19.56
CA GLU A 28 9.90 -5.39 19.84
C GLU A 28 8.56 -4.92 20.45
N THR A 29 8.61 -3.78 21.13
CA THR A 29 7.39 -3.11 21.61
C THR A 29 6.50 -2.77 20.43
N SER A 30 5.21 -3.14 20.51
CA SER A 30 4.23 -2.82 19.46
C SER A 30 4.20 -1.33 19.17
N ARG A 31 4.20 -0.96 17.89
CA ARG A 31 4.18 0.41 17.40
C ARG A 31 2.84 0.70 16.73
N LEU A 32 2.43 1.96 16.75
CA LEU A 32 1.27 2.41 15.98
C LEU A 32 1.58 2.28 14.49
N ALA A 33 0.74 1.57 13.76
CA ALA A 33 0.75 1.49 12.30
C ALA A 33 -0.42 2.32 11.75
N VAL A 34 -0.13 3.18 10.79
CA VAL A 34 -1.05 4.19 10.25
C VAL A 34 -1.15 4.03 8.74
N GLU A 35 -2.35 3.71 8.26
CA GLU A 35 -2.70 3.75 6.85
C GLU A 35 -3.58 4.98 6.62
N ALA A 36 -2.99 6.06 6.09
CA ALA A 36 -3.66 7.35 5.95
C ALA A 36 -3.45 7.90 4.53
N SER A 37 -4.33 7.50 3.62
CA SER A 37 -4.35 7.97 2.24
C SER A 37 -5.64 8.74 2.01
N LEU A 38 -5.55 10.06 1.88
CA LEU A 38 -6.69 10.89 1.53
C LEU A 38 -6.70 11.11 0.02
N GLU A 39 -7.84 10.89 -0.59
CA GLU A 39 -7.97 10.90 -2.04
C GLU A 39 -8.97 11.98 -2.50
N MET A 40 -8.73 12.52 -3.66
CA MET A 40 -9.64 13.39 -4.38
C MET A 40 -9.81 12.86 -5.80
N THR A 41 -11.01 12.41 -6.13
CA THR A 41 -11.38 12.07 -7.50
C THR A 41 -12.22 13.23 -8.07
N PRO A 42 -11.88 13.80 -9.22
CA PRO A 42 -12.62 14.88 -9.80
C PRO A 42 -14.11 14.53 -9.98
N ASN A 43 -14.98 15.43 -9.54
CA ASN A 43 -16.44 15.31 -9.58
C ASN A 43 -17.06 14.22 -8.70
N GLU A 44 -16.32 13.62 -7.81
CA GLU A 44 -16.82 12.64 -6.86
C GLU A 44 -16.69 13.15 -5.42
N SER A 45 -17.61 12.73 -4.56
CA SER A 45 -17.51 12.91 -3.11
C SER A 45 -17.03 11.63 -2.48
N ILE A 46 -15.88 11.67 -1.83
CA ILE A 46 -15.23 10.50 -1.23
C ILE A 46 -15.23 10.63 0.28
N THR A 47 -15.66 9.59 0.98
CA THR A 47 -15.42 9.46 2.42
C THR A 47 -13.96 9.03 2.61
N GLN A 48 -13.20 9.88 3.27
CA GLN A 48 -11.80 9.60 3.62
C GLN A 48 -11.72 8.54 4.71
N VAL A 49 -10.75 7.64 4.60
CA VAL A 49 -10.60 6.51 5.52
C VAL A 49 -9.18 6.45 6.04
N ILE A 50 -9.05 6.34 7.37
CA ILE A 50 -7.77 6.10 8.05
C ILE A 50 -7.92 4.83 8.89
N LYS A 51 -6.95 3.92 8.74
CA LYS A 51 -6.86 2.70 9.55
C LYS A 51 -5.70 2.80 10.51
N LEU A 52 -5.97 2.44 11.74
CA LEU A 52 -4.96 2.38 12.80
C LEU A 52 -4.89 0.98 13.38
N SER A 53 -3.68 0.47 13.51
CA SER A 53 -3.42 -0.81 14.16
C SER A 53 -2.11 -0.77 14.94
N LEU A 54 -1.86 -1.81 15.73
CA LEU A 54 -0.57 -2.02 16.37
C LEU A 54 0.20 -3.09 15.60
N THR A 55 1.50 -2.87 15.43
CA THR A 55 2.38 -3.90 14.87
C THR A 55 2.39 -5.13 15.77
N GLY A 56 2.24 -6.30 15.18
CA GLY A 56 2.22 -7.59 15.88
C GLY A 56 3.56 -8.32 15.86
N GLY A 57 3.66 -9.39 16.66
CA GLY A 57 4.79 -10.31 16.59
C GLY A 57 4.74 -11.14 15.30
N PHE A 58 5.88 -11.71 14.90
CA PHE A 58 6.04 -12.46 13.64
C PHE A 58 5.00 -13.58 13.41
N TYR A 59 4.53 -14.22 14.47
CA TYR A 59 3.53 -15.30 14.42
C TYR A 59 2.07 -14.83 14.62
N GLN A 60 1.85 -13.52 14.68
CA GLN A 60 0.51 -12.97 14.85
C GLN A 60 -0.14 -12.80 13.47
N GLU A 61 -1.25 -13.50 13.23
CA GLU A 61 -1.94 -13.49 11.92
C GLU A 61 -2.69 -12.18 11.65
N GLU A 62 -3.18 -11.50 12.71
CA GLU A 62 -3.93 -10.26 12.58
C GLU A 62 -3.36 -9.16 13.46
N ASN A 63 -3.27 -7.95 12.93
CA ASN A 63 -2.88 -6.77 13.70
C ASN A 63 -4.01 -6.36 14.65
N THR A 64 -3.64 -5.87 15.84
CA THR A 64 -4.61 -5.31 16.79
C THR A 64 -5.12 -3.98 16.27
N ILE A 65 -6.43 -3.86 16.03
CA ILE A 65 -7.07 -2.62 15.58
C ILE A 65 -7.08 -1.60 16.73
N VAL A 66 -6.74 -0.36 16.44
CA VAL A 66 -6.83 0.78 17.36
C VAL A 66 -8.11 1.54 17.06
N SER A 67 -9.03 1.59 18.02
CA SER A 67 -10.37 2.19 17.89
C SER A 67 -10.61 3.38 18.82
N ASP A 68 -9.75 3.58 19.80
CA ASP A 68 -9.88 4.57 20.87
C ASP A 68 -8.94 5.78 20.72
N ALA A 69 -8.41 5.98 19.49
CA ALA A 69 -7.60 7.13 19.17
C ALA A 69 -8.47 8.35 18.83
N THR A 70 -7.92 9.55 19.00
CA THR A 70 -8.42 10.77 18.37
C THR A 70 -7.64 11.02 17.10
N VAL A 71 -8.32 11.13 15.96
CA VAL A 71 -7.72 11.33 14.64
C VAL A 71 -8.22 12.62 14.03
N GLN A 72 -7.30 13.51 13.68
CA GLN A 72 -7.60 14.87 13.21
C GLN A 72 -6.81 15.21 11.95
N LEU A 73 -7.47 15.82 10.97
CA LEU A 73 -6.83 16.51 9.86
C LEU A 73 -6.77 18.00 10.17
N LEU A 74 -5.57 18.55 10.17
CA LEU A 74 -5.32 19.97 10.34
C LEU A 74 -5.09 20.61 8.98
N ASP A 75 -5.97 21.53 8.60
CA ASP A 75 -5.77 22.46 7.48
C ASP A 75 -5.03 23.69 8.00
N LEU A 76 -3.73 23.74 7.75
CA LEU A 76 -2.86 24.80 8.25
C LEU A 76 -3.03 26.11 7.48
N SER A 77 -3.44 26.04 6.22
CA SER A 77 -3.67 27.21 5.36
C SER A 77 -4.88 28.01 5.79
N ASN A 78 -5.94 27.30 6.23
CA ASN A 78 -7.20 27.93 6.65
C ASN A 78 -7.43 27.91 8.17
N ASN A 79 -6.48 27.37 8.93
CA ASN A 79 -6.53 27.19 10.38
C ASN A 79 -7.82 26.46 10.83
N GLN A 80 -8.13 25.35 10.15
CA GLN A 80 -9.28 24.50 10.43
C GLN A 80 -8.81 23.13 10.92
N THR A 81 -9.68 22.45 11.68
CA THR A 81 -9.46 21.08 12.15
C THR A 81 -10.69 20.26 11.83
N PHE A 82 -10.49 19.09 11.27
CA PHE A 82 -11.52 18.12 10.95
C PHE A 82 -11.28 16.85 11.75
N ASP A 83 -12.29 16.40 12.46
CA ASP A 83 -12.22 15.18 13.28
C ASP A 83 -12.71 13.98 12.47
N PHE A 84 -11.95 12.89 12.49
CA PHE A 84 -12.40 11.61 11.97
C PHE A 84 -13.20 10.86 13.02
N GLU A 85 -14.31 10.28 12.62
CA GLU A 85 -15.16 9.45 13.48
C GLU A 85 -14.88 7.97 13.27
N TYR A 86 -14.79 7.20 14.36
CA TYR A 86 -14.55 5.76 14.29
C TYR A 86 -15.83 5.00 13.94
N ASP A 87 -15.81 4.21 12.85
CA ASP A 87 -16.90 3.34 12.42
C ASP A 87 -16.70 1.90 12.93
N ALA A 88 -17.24 1.63 14.13
CA ALA A 88 -17.18 0.31 14.75
C ALA A 88 -18.11 -0.75 14.09
N VAL A 89 -19.08 -0.31 13.28
CA VAL A 89 -20.14 -1.18 12.78
C VAL A 89 -19.79 -1.82 11.45
N LEU A 90 -19.23 -1.03 10.53
CA LEU A 90 -19.05 -1.47 9.15
C LEU A 90 -17.62 -1.87 8.82
N LYS A 91 -16.63 -1.10 9.26
CA LYS A 91 -15.27 -1.20 8.71
C LYS A 91 -14.14 -1.24 9.74
N ASN A 92 -14.39 -0.91 11.01
CA ASN A 92 -13.33 -0.75 12.03
C ASN A 92 -12.24 0.25 11.58
N ASP A 93 -12.66 1.39 11.08
CA ASP A 93 -11.78 2.46 10.57
C ASP A 93 -12.29 3.84 11.02
N PHE A 94 -11.44 4.86 10.85
CA PHE A 94 -11.78 6.27 11.10
C PHE A 94 -12.21 6.93 9.78
N ARG A 95 -13.33 7.64 9.79
CA ARG A 95 -13.98 8.21 8.60
C ARG A 95 -14.24 9.68 8.70
N LEU A 96 -14.10 10.37 7.58
CA LEU A 96 -14.40 11.78 7.42
C LEU A 96 -14.91 12.06 6.00
N ASP A 97 -16.06 12.67 5.87
CA ASP A 97 -16.52 13.21 4.58
C ASP A 97 -15.80 14.53 4.34
N PHE A 98 -14.79 14.50 3.50
CA PHE A 98 -13.89 15.61 3.24
C PHE A 98 -13.28 15.50 1.84
N THR A 99 -13.20 16.63 1.15
CA THR A 99 -12.50 16.74 -0.13
C THR A 99 -11.29 17.65 0.05
N PRO A 100 -10.06 17.15 -0.06
CA PRO A 100 -8.86 17.98 0.01
C PRO A 100 -8.78 18.94 -1.17
N SER A 101 -8.14 20.09 -0.95
CA SER A 101 -7.94 21.13 -1.96
C SER A 101 -6.48 21.27 -2.30
N PHE A 102 -6.18 21.60 -3.56
CA PHE A 102 -4.82 21.96 -4.00
C PHE A 102 -4.32 23.22 -3.27
N ASP A 103 -3.03 23.41 -3.25
CA ASP A 103 -2.34 24.57 -2.65
C ASP A 103 -2.68 24.79 -1.15
N THR A 104 -3.06 23.71 -0.48
CA THR A 104 -3.43 23.72 0.94
C THR A 104 -2.51 22.78 1.72
N ASP A 105 -1.94 23.31 2.82
CA ASP A 105 -1.07 22.57 3.71
C ASP A 105 -1.89 21.78 4.72
N TYR A 106 -1.75 20.47 4.70
CA TYR A 106 -2.40 19.56 5.64
C TYR A 106 -1.41 18.86 6.55
N LYS A 107 -1.86 18.53 7.75
CA LYS A 107 -1.14 17.68 8.69
C LYS A 107 -2.11 16.72 9.36
N LEU A 108 -1.74 15.46 9.45
CA LEU A 108 -2.45 14.48 10.26
C LEU A 108 -1.94 14.53 11.69
N ARG A 109 -2.87 14.55 12.65
CA ARG A 109 -2.58 14.39 14.08
C ARG A 109 -3.37 13.23 14.65
N ILE A 110 -2.69 12.37 15.41
CA ILE A 110 -3.29 11.24 16.10
C ILE A 110 -2.89 11.30 17.55
N VAL A 111 -3.86 11.13 18.45
CA VAL A 111 -3.60 10.98 19.89
C VAL A 111 -4.07 9.58 20.30
N TYR A 112 -3.14 8.78 20.81
CA TYR A 112 -3.39 7.42 21.24
C TYR A 112 -2.47 7.04 22.41
N ALA A 113 -3.01 6.38 23.46
CA ALA A 113 -2.27 5.88 24.62
C ALA A 113 -1.35 6.96 25.25
N ASP A 114 -1.87 8.18 25.45
CA ASP A 114 -1.17 9.35 25.99
C ASP A 114 0.02 9.85 25.13
N GLU A 115 0.17 9.33 23.92
CA GLU A 115 1.15 9.79 22.94
C GLU A 115 0.49 10.57 21.80
N THR A 116 1.18 11.58 21.29
CA THR A 116 0.76 12.40 20.15
C THR A 116 1.65 12.11 18.96
N TYR A 117 1.03 11.77 17.84
CA TYR A 117 1.69 11.52 16.57
C TYR A 117 1.27 12.58 15.57
N GLU A 118 2.21 13.11 14.80
CA GLU A 118 1.94 14.06 13.73
C GLU A 118 2.68 13.65 12.45
N SER A 119 2.04 13.91 11.30
CA SER A 119 2.72 13.77 10.01
C SER A 119 3.62 14.98 9.73
N SER A 120 4.48 14.87 8.72
CA SER A 120 4.96 16.05 7.99
C SER A 120 3.77 16.85 7.42
N ILE A 121 4.05 18.06 6.97
CA ILE A 121 3.08 18.84 6.19
C ILE A 121 3.03 18.23 4.80
N GLU A 122 1.82 17.94 4.34
CA GLU A 122 1.57 17.35 3.02
C GLU A 122 0.55 18.22 2.27
N GLN A 123 0.65 18.21 0.93
CA GLN A 123 -0.29 18.86 0.03
C GLN A 123 -0.95 17.81 -0.87
N LEU A 124 -2.08 18.16 -1.46
CA LEU A 124 -2.73 17.34 -2.47
C LEU A 124 -1.86 17.30 -3.73
N MET A 125 -1.37 16.12 -4.09
CA MET A 125 -0.55 15.91 -5.27
C MET A 125 -1.41 15.66 -6.50
N HIS A 126 -1.01 16.27 -7.63
CA HIS A 126 -1.71 16.10 -8.90
C HIS A 126 -1.49 14.72 -9.49
N ALA A 127 -2.53 14.19 -10.13
CA ALA A 127 -2.44 13.03 -11.01
C ALA A 127 -2.93 13.40 -12.43
N VAL A 128 -2.90 12.41 -13.31
CA VAL A 128 -3.47 12.49 -14.66
C VAL A 128 -4.45 11.33 -14.86
N PRO A 129 -5.48 11.48 -15.71
CA PRO A 129 -6.37 10.36 -16.01
C PRO A 129 -5.64 9.24 -16.78
N ILE A 130 -6.11 8.02 -16.62
CA ILE A 130 -5.75 6.92 -17.50
C ILE A 130 -6.50 7.14 -18.83
N ASP A 131 -5.75 7.27 -19.93
CA ASP A 131 -6.33 7.54 -21.25
C ASP A 131 -6.96 6.30 -21.86
N ASP A 132 -6.30 5.13 -21.66
CA ASP A 132 -6.74 3.87 -22.24
C ASP A 132 -6.26 2.64 -21.46
N LEU A 133 -7.09 1.59 -21.46
CA LEU A 133 -6.77 0.24 -21.01
C LEU A 133 -7.14 -0.76 -22.09
N GLU A 134 -6.17 -1.52 -22.58
CA GLU A 134 -6.37 -2.56 -23.57
C GLU A 134 -5.83 -3.90 -23.07
N GLN A 135 -6.52 -4.99 -23.40
CA GLN A 135 -5.95 -6.32 -23.19
C GLN A 135 -4.96 -6.63 -24.31
N GLY A 136 -3.72 -6.91 -23.91
CA GLY A 136 -2.67 -7.31 -24.81
C GLY A 136 -2.70 -8.82 -25.15
N ASN A 137 -1.72 -9.25 -25.91
CA ASN A 137 -1.57 -10.65 -26.31
C ASN A 137 -0.21 -11.24 -25.93
N SER A 138 0.60 -10.49 -25.19
CA SER A 138 1.89 -10.96 -24.69
C SER A 138 1.73 -11.74 -23.40
N THR A 139 2.64 -12.65 -23.15
CA THR A 139 2.76 -13.40 -21.88
C THR A 139 4.19 -13.31 -21.38
N LEU A 140 4.40 -13.58 -20.09
CA LEU A 140 5.74 -13.63 -19.50
C LEU A 140 6.33 -15.06 -19.62
N PHE A 141 6.46 -15.74 -18.49
CA PHE A 141 7.20 -17.01 -18.42
C PHE A 141 6.30 -18.25 -18.49
N GLU A 142 5.12 -18.20 -17.87
CA GLU A 142 4.24 -19.35 -17.74
C GLU A 142 3.24 -19.46 -18.89
N GLY A 143 2.92 -18.34 -19.54
CA GLY A 143 2.12 -18.29 -20.77
C GLY A 143 0.62 -18.22 -20.52
N ASP A 144 0.18 -18.09 -19.27
CA ASP A 144 -1.20 -17.96 -18.85
C ASP A 144 -1.50 -16.59 -18.20
N GLU A 145 -0.50 -15.72 -18.11
CA GLU A 145 -0.67 -14.35 -17.61
C GLU A 145 -1.46 -13.50 -18.63
N ILE A 146 -2.33 -12.64 -18.11
CA ILE A 146 -3.09 -11.70 -18.93
C ILE A 146 -2.38 -10.34 -18.93
N GLU A 147 -1.98 -9.89 -20.11
CA GLU A 147 -1.42 -8.56 -20.33
C GLU A 147 -2.52 -7.51 -20.35
N VAL A 148 -2.32 -6.42 -19.61
CA VAL A 148 -3.09 -5.18 -19.72
C VAL A 148 -2.14 -4.04 -20.07
N LEU A 149 -2.38 -3.40 -21.21
CA LEU A 149 -1.69 -2.18 -21.65
C LEU A 149 -2.35 -0.98 -20.96
N VAL A 150 -1.55 -0.21 -20.25
CA VAL A 150 -2.00 1.01 -19.54
C VAL A 150 -1.39 2.20 -20.21
N SER A 151 -2.22 3.14 -20.64
CA SER A 151 -1.78 4.38 -21.30
C SER A 151 -2.27 5.60 -20.56
N TYR A 152 -1.39 6.57 -20.33
CA TYR A 152 -1.74 7.88 -19.80
C TYR A 152 -0.83 8.96 -20.38
N SER A 153 -1.37 10.19 -20.49
CA SER A 153 -0.64 11.37 -20.96
C SER A 153 -0.17 12.18 -19.77
N ASP A 154 1.13 12.32 -19.63
CA ASP A 154 1.73 13.09 -18.58
C ASP A 154 1.65 14.61 -18.83
N SER A 155 1.78 15.41 -17.76
CA SER A 155 1.74 16.87 -17.83
C SER A 155 3.12 17.45 -18.15
N ALA A 156 3.22 18.25 -19.23
CA ALA A 156 4.46 18.95 -19.59
C ALA A 156 4.82 20.12 -18.65
N GLU A 157 3.91 20.51 -17.74
CA GLU A 157 4.05 21.72 -16.92
C GLU A 157 4.60 21.44 -15.52
N ARG A 158 4.73 20.17 -15.13
CA ARG A 158 5.13 19.74 -13.78
C ARG A 158 6.10 18.56 -13.88
N ASP A 159 6.91 18.41 -12.85
CA ASP A 159 7.63 17.16 -12.58
C ASP A 159 6.70 16.31 -11.69
N ASP A 160 6.21 15.20 -12.21
CA ASP A 160 5.18 14.38 -11.58
C ASP A 160 5.72 13.02 -11.13
N PHE A 161 5.18 12.55 -9.99
CA PHE A 161 5.38 11.20 -9.48
C PHE A 161 4.03 10.53 -9.35
N TYR A 162 3.94 9.28 -9.77
CA TYR A 162 2.71 8.53 -9.72
C TYR A 162 2.88 7.21 -8.97
N LEU A 163 1.82 6.81 -8.27
CA LEU A 163 1.66 5.46 -7.74
C LEU A 163 0.47 4.83 -8.47
N LEU A 164 0.73 3.73 -9.17
CA LEU A 164 -0.32 2.91 -9.76
C LEU A 164 -0.64 1.75 -8.84
N ASP A 165 -1.94 1.48 -8.66
CA ASP A 165 -2.47 0.34 -7.93
C ASP A 165 -3.22 -0.56 -8.92
N PHE A 166 -2.75 -1.79 -9.07
CA PHE A 166 -3.32 -2.80 -9.97
C PHE A 166 -4.26 -3.77 -9.25
N GLY A 167 -4.61 -3.45 -8.00
CA GLY A 167 -5.32 -4.39 -7.14
C GLY A 167 -4.42 -5.49 -6.58
N LEU A 168 -4.98 -6.33 -5.69
CA LEU A 168 -4.27 -7.48 -5.10
C LEU A 168 -2.94 -7.11 -4.42
N GLN A 169 -2.83 -5.88 -3.89
CA GLN A 169 -1.61 -5.32 -3.28
C GLN A 169 -0.41 -5.20 -4.24
N ARG A 170 -0.66 -5.02 -5.52
CA ARG A 170 0.36 -4.80 -6.55
C ARG A 170 0.44 -3.34 -6.90
N TYR A 171 1.62 -2.76 -6.73
CA TYR A 171 1.86 -1.33 -6.93
C TYR A 171 3.05 -1.11 -7.86
N LEU A 172 2.99 0.01 -8.59
CA LEU A 172 4.13 0.54 -9.35
C LEU A 172 4.29 2.02 -9.01
N ALA A 173 5.44 2.37 -8.46
CA ALA A 173 5.84 3.77 -8.29
C ALA A 173 6.66 4.21 -9.51
N THR A 174 6.30 5.32 -10.13
CA THR A 174 6.99 5.85 -11.30
C THR A 174 7.17 7.37 -11.21
N LYS A 175 8.15 7.89 -11.95
CA LYS A 175 8.40 9.31 -12.15
C LYS A 175 8.49 9.61 -13.63
N ASP A 176 8.13 10.80 -14.02
CA ASP A 176 8.02 11.23 -15.40
C ASP A 176 9.35 11.53 -16.11
N GLU A 177 10.49 11.37 -15.45
CA GLU A 177 11.85 11.73 -15.94
C GLU A 177 12.12 11.38 -17.41
N PHE A 178 11.54 10.29 -17.92
CA PHE A 178 11.77 9.81 -19.29
C PHE A 178 10.60 10.05 -20.25
N TYR A 179 9.44 10.48 -19.76
CA TYR A 179 8.23 10.65 -20.58
C TYR A 179 7.47 11.95 -20.29
N GLN A 180 8.09 12.90 -19.59
CA GLN A 180 7.47 14.18 -19.22
C GLN A 180 6.78 14.85 -20.43
N GLY A 181 5.50 15.16 -20.27
CA GLY A 181 4.66 15.78 -21.28
C GLY A 181 4.31 14.89 -22.47
N ASN A 182 4.50 13.59 -22.37
CA ASN A 182 4.21 12.65 -23.45
C ASN A 182 3.23 11.56 -23.00
N LEU A 183 2.64 10.90 -23.99
CA LEU A 183 1.91 9.67 -23.78
C LEU A 183 2.90 8.57 -23.36
N PHE A 184 2.61 7.91 -22.24
CA PHE A 184 3.34 6.75 -21.76
C PHE A 184 2.44 5.53 -21.79
N THR A 185 2.93 4.43 -22.35
CA THR A 185 2.22 3.15 -22.41
C THR A 185 3.15 2.05 -21.91
N PHE A 186 2.64 1.19 -21.04
CA PHE A 186 3.40 0.04 -20.55
C PHE A 186 2.46 -1.16 -20.34
N SER A 187 3.06 -2.36 -20.26
CA SER A 187 2.33 -3.61 -19.99
C SER A 187 2.40 -3.97 -18.52
N PHE A 188 1.25 -4.34 -17.95
CA PHE A 188 1.16 -5.00 -16.67
C PHE A 188 0.58 -6.41 -16.87
N PHE A 189 1.09 -7.40 -16.15
CA PHE A 189 0.71 -8.81 -16.30
C PHE A 189 0.02 -9.34 -15.05
N TYR A 190 -1.20 -9.85 -15.20
CA TYR A 190 -1.96 -10.48 -14.14
C TYR A 190 -1.81 -11.99 -14.19
N GLU A 191 -1.38 -12.60 -13.08
CA GLU A 191 -1.29 -14.05 -12.91
C GLU A 191 -2.57 -14.65 -12.31
N ASP A 192 -3.35 -13.84 -11.57
CA ASP A 192 -4.49 -14.31 -10.78
C ASP A 192 -5.86 -13.99 -11.40
N LEU A 193 -5.90 -13.19 -12.48
CA LEU A 193 -7.14 -12.84 -13.18
C LEU A 193 -7.37 -13.77 -14.36
N LYS A 194 -8.65 -13.93 -14.74
CA LYS A 194 -9.11 -14.78 -15.83
C LYS A 194 -10.08 -14.04 -16.73
N ALA A 195 -10.36 -14.61 -17.91
CA ALA A 195 -11.41 -14.13 -18.78
C ALA A 195 -12.74 -13.99 -18.04
N GLY A 196 -13.37 -12.81 -18.15
CA GLY A 196 -14.59 -12.42 -17.45
C GLY A 196 -14.36 -11.65 -16.14
N ASP A 197 -13.14 -11.62 -15.60
CA ASP A 197 -12.80 -10.80 -14.44
C ASP A 197 -12.61 -9.33 -14.87
N GLU A 198 -12.73 -8.41 -13.93
CA GLU A 198 -12.52 -6.99 -14.14
C GLU A 198 -11.17 -6.56 -13.54
N ALA A 199 -10.27 -6.08 -14.39
CA ALA A 199 -9.05 -5.39 -13.95
C ALA A 199 -9.38 -3.93 -13.65
N VAL A 200 -9.17 -3.49 -12.40
CA VAL A 200 -9.34 -2.10 -11.98
C VAL A 200 -7.97 -1.52 -11.67
N ILE A 201 -7.62 -0.45 -12.35
CA ILE A 201 -6.33 0.22 -12.18
C ILE A 201 -6.58 1.64 -11.70
N LYS A 202 -5.86 2.04 -10.64
CA LYS A 202 -5.89 3.38 -10.08
C LYS A 202 -4.54 4.04 -10.29
N ILE A 203 -4.53 5.31 -10.74
CA ILE A 203 -3.37 6.17 -10.76
C ILE A 203 -3.54 7.28 -9.74
N MET A 204 -2.50 7.54 -8.96
CA MET A 204 -2.50 8.48 -7.83
C MET A 204 -1.27 9.38 -7.94
N GLY A 205 -1.47 10.69 -7.82
CA GLY A 205 -0.36 11.63 -7.67
C GLY A 205 0.29 11.49 -6.31
N ILE A 206 1.61 11.46 -6.28
CA ILE A 206 2.40 11.35 -5.05
C ILE A 206 3.57 12.34 -5.07
N ASP A 207 4.16 12.64 -3.94
CA ASP A 207 5.39 13.41 -3.85
C ASP A 207 6.64 12.52 -3.99
N GLU A 208 7.81 13.12 -4.21
CA GLU A 208 9.08 12.41 -4.33
C GLU A 208 9.40 11.56 -3.08
N ARG A 209 9.00 12.01 -1.90
CA ARG A 209 9.26 11.32 -0.65
C ARG A 209 8.43 10.04 -0.53
N HIS A 210 7.17 10.10 -0.94
CA HIS A 210 6.30 8.93 -1.00
C HIS A 210 6.74 7.98 -2.13
N PHE A 211 7.16 8.50 -3.28
CA PHE A 211 7.76 7.69 -4.34
C PHE A 211 8.95 6.86 -3.83
N ASN A 212 9.90 7.50 -3.13
CA ASN A 212 11.04 6.81 -2.54
C ASN A 212 10.62 5.78 -1.47
N PHE A 213 9.63 6.12 -0.63
CA PHE A 213 9.08 5.23 0.38
C PHE A 213 8.48 3.98 -0.27
N MET A 214 7.63 4.15 -1.29
CA MET A 214 6.97 3.04 -1.99
C MET A 214 7.94 2.20 -2.79
N THR A 215 8.94 2.80 -3.44
CA THR A 215 9.98 2.06 -4.17
C THR A 215 10.70 1.08 -3.25
N ILE A 216 11.16 1.54 -2.08
CA ILE A 216 11.82 0.67 -1.09
C ILE A 216 10.87 -0.42 -0.58
N LEU A 217 9.60 -0.07 -0.32
CA LEU A 217 8.61 -1.01 0.19
C LEU A 217 8.31 -2.12 -0.84
N ILE A 218 8.12 -1.74 -2.10
CA ILE A 218 7.86 -2.68 -3.21
C ILE A 218 9.07 -3.61 -3.40
N GLU A 219 10.27 -3.06 -3.50
CA GLU A 219 11.50 -3.86 -3.62
C GLU A 219 11.66 -4.91 -2.50
N GLN A 220 11.32 -4.54 -1.26
CA GLN A 220 11.41 -5.48 -0.14
C GLN A 220 10.32 -6.57 -0.15
N THR A 221 9.17 -6.31 -0.76
CA THR A 221 8.10 -7.31 -0.88
C THR A 221 8.31 -8.27 -2.06
N GLU A 222 8.90 -7.81 -3.16
CA GLU A 222 9.19 -8.62 -4.33
C GLU A 222 10.39 -9.56 -4.13
N ASP A 223 11.39 -9.14 -3.35
CA ASP A 223 12.62 -9.92 -3.08
C ASP A 223 12.42 -11.08 -2.09
N GLY A 224 11.20 -11.36 -1.65
CA GLY A 224 10.88 -12.35 -0.62
C GLY A 224 11.30 -13.78 -0.98
N GLY A 225 12.53 -14.14 -0.63
CA GLY A 225 13.07 -15.50 -0.78
C GLY A 225 14.33 -15.62 -1.64
N ASN A 226 14.81 -14.56 -2.24
CA ASN A 226 16.08 -14.57 -2.94
C ASN A 226 17.24 -14.62 -1.92
N PRO A 227 18.12 -15.65 -1.94
CA PRO A 227 19.24 -15.77 -1.00
C PRO A 227 20.30 -14.67 -1.14
N PHE A 228 20.20 -13.85 -2.17
CA PHE A 228 21.07 -12.70 -2.42
C PHE A 228 20.41 -11.37 -2.12
N SER A 229 19.15 -11.37 -1.67
CA SER A 229 18.46 -10.14 -1.26
C SER A 229 19.09 -9.54 -0.01
N THR A 230 19.05 -8.23 0.08
CA THR A 230 19.46 -7.51 1.30
C THR A 230 18.47 -7.80 2.42
N THR A 231 18.96 -7.83 3.67
CA THR A 231 18.07 -7.97 4.83
C THR A 231 17.04 -6.85 4.81
N PRO A 232 15.74 -7.16 4.89
CA PRO A 232 14.70 -6.13 4.94
C PRO A 232 14.99 -5.13 6.05
N SER A 233 14.91 -3.85 5.73
CA SER A 233 15.09 -2.76 6.68
C SER A 233 13.74 -2.13 7.02
N THR A 234 13.64 -1.55 8.22
CA THR A 234 12.45 -0.80 8.60
C THR A 234 12.31 0.45 7.72
N VAL A 235 11.27 0.51 6.90
CA VAL A 235 10.96 1.69 6.10
C VAL A 235 10.14 2.65 6.95
N ARG A 236 10.69 3.81 7.22
CA ARG A 236 10.00 4.87 7.99
C ARG A 236 9.23 5.77 7.04
N GLY A 237 7.96 6.01 7.36
CA GLY A 237 7.14 6.99 6.65
C GLY A 237 7.37 8.43 7.11
N ASN A 238 6.34 9.24 6.98
CA ASN A 238 6.37 10.67 7.30
C ASN A 238 5.64 11.05 8.60
N LEU A 239 5.45 10.09 9.49
CA LEU A 239 4.80 10.29 10.79
C LEU A 239 5.84 10.25 11.91
N TYR A 240 5.64 11.09 12.92
CA TYR A 240 6.55 11.27 14.06
C TYR A 240 5.78 11.19 15.37
N ASN A 241 6.34 10.50 16.37
CA ASN A 241 5.83 10.57 17.73
C ASN A 241 6.42 11.81 18.43
N MET A 242 5.55 12.78 18.71
CA MET A 242 5.93 14.05 19.30
C MET A 242 6.17 13.95 20.82
N THR A 243 5.65 12.90 21.45
CA THR A 243 5.77 12.64 22.89
C THR A 243 7.00 11.79 23.19
N ASN A 244 7.22 10.74 22.39
CA ASN A 244 8.33 9.79 22.56
C ASN A 244 8.95 9.45 21.19
N PRO A 245 10.00 10.19 20.75
CA PRO A 245 10.59 9.99 19.42
C PRO A 245 11.17 8.60 19.15
N ASP A 246 11.56 7.86 20.21
CA ASP A 246 12.08 6.48 20.07
C ASP A 246 10.97 5.47 19.74
N HIS A 247 9.72 5.79 20.09
CA HIS A 247 8.52 5.02 19.79
C HIS A 247 7.84 5.56 18.53
N TYR A 248 8.58 5.61 17.42
CA TYR A 248 8.07 6.11 16.14
C TYR A 248 6.97 5.20 15.57
N PRO A 249 5.96 5.77 14.89
CA PRO A 249 4.93 4.99 14.22
C PRO A 249 5.41 4.45 12.87
N MET A 250 4.69 3.46 12.35
CA MET A 250 4.85 2.91 11.01
C MET A 250 3.77 3.46 10.08
N GLY A 251 4.03 3.48 8.78
CA GLY A 251 3.06 3.90 7.77
C GLY A 251 3.29 5.31 7.24
N TYR A 252 2.37 5.79 6.42
CA TYR A 252 2.50 7.04 5.68
C TYR A 252 1.17 7.79 5.63
N PHE A 253 1.24 9.13 5.67
CA PHE A 253 0.13 10.04 5.40
C PHE A 253 0.37 10.75 4.06
N ARG A 254 -0.61 10.69 3.15
CA ARG A 254 -0.57 11.37 1.86
C ARG A 254 -1.93 11.91 1.45
N LEU A 255 -1.93 12.89 0.52
CA LEU A 255 -3.12 13.35 -0.19
C LEU A 255 -2.84 13.25 -1.70
N SER A 256 -3.74 12.61 -2.42
CA SER A 256 -3.58 12.30 -3.84
C SER A 256 -4.81 12.65 -4.65
N GLU A 257 -4.63 13.37 -5.75
CA GLU A 257 -5.60 13.30 -6.83
C GLU A 257 -5.56 11.90 -7.42
N THR A 258 -6.73 11.31 -7.72
CA THR A 258 -6.83 9.92 -8.15
C THR A 258 -7.76 9.76 -9.33
N TYR A 259 -7.41 8.85 -10.23
CA TYR A 259 -8.26 8.42 -11.32
C TYR A 259 -8.30 6.89 -11.37
N ASN A 260 -9.45 6.35 -11.71
CA ASN A 260 -9.65 4.91 -11.87
C ASN A 260 -10.07 4.61 -13.31
N ALA A 261 -9.61 3.48 -13.82
CA ALA A 261 -10.12 2.88 -15.04
C ALA A 261 -10.29 1.37 -14.84
N SER A 262 -11.22 0.78 -15.56
CA SER A 262 -11.44 -0.66 -15.49
C SER A 262 -11.59 -1.28 -16.87
N LEU A 263 -11.21 -2.55 -16.98
CA LEU A 263 -11.27 -3.37 -18.19
C LEU A 263 -11.79 -4.75 -17.83
N VAL A 264 -12.85 -5.20 -18.51
CA VAL A 264 -13.30 -6.60 -18.42
C VAL A 264 -12.43 -7.44 -19.37
N LEU A 265 -11.78 -8.46 -18.81
CA LEU A 265 -10.85 -9.33 -19.54
C LEU A 265 -11.58 -10.36 -20.39
N GLU A 266 -11.04 -10.67 -21.59
CA GLU A 266 -11.61 -11.61 -22.57
C GLU A 266 -10.94 -13.00 -22.52
#